data_e0a1036b50c5b06e8d07babd1c909ddd
#
_entry.id   e0a1036b50c5b06e8d07babd1c909ddd
#
_cell.length_a   1.000
_cell.length_b   1.000
_cell.length_c   1.000
_cell.angle_alpha   90.00
_cell.angle_beta   90.00
_cell.angle_gamma   90.00
#
_symmetry.space_group_name_H-M   'P 1'
#
loop_
_entity.id
_entity.type
_entity.pdbx_description
1 polymer ?
#
loop_
_entity_poly.entity_id
_entity_poly.type
_entity_poly.pdbx_seq_one_letter_code
_entity_poly.pdbx_strand_id
1 'polypeptide(L)'
;MASKTKYELALEIGGRIQSSLEKSVGGVNKKLDSIGKAAKTAAKIATAAFAAVKVGDFVKDAVSTYSDFNQAMANTSAIAGANEEQMKKLENAALEMGKKTTKTATEASEALGYMALAGWDVDTSIASLEPVLRLSEATQMDLATCSDLVTDSMSALGLTADQLTDYLNVTCQANNKSNTTAQALMEAMIGCGGAATV
;
A
#
# COMPACT_ATOMS: atom_id res chain seq x y z
N MET A 1 17.03 32.04 19.93
CA MET A 1 17.00 30.79 19.14
C MET A 1 17.32 31.17 17.71
N ALA A 2 18.48 30.75 17.19
CA ALA A 2 18.91 31.11 15.84
C ALA A 2 18.06 30.30 14.83
N SER A 3 17.42 31.02 13.91
CA SER A 3 16.70 30.43 12.79
C SER A 3 17.71 29.75 11.86
N LYS A 4 17.68 28.42 11.77
CA LYS A 4 18.48 27.68 10.79
C LYS A 4 18.03 28.07 9.38
N THR A 5 18.99 28.38 8.51
CA THR A 5 18.70 28.73 7.13
C THR A 5 18.14 27.52 6.38
N LYS A 6 17.31 27.76 5.35
CA LYS A 6 16.74 26.67 4.50
C LYS A 6 17.81 25.72 3.94
N TYR A 7 19.02 26.22 3.72
CA TYR A 7 20.16 25.43 3.23
C TYR A 7 20.76 24.51 4.30
N GLU A 8 20.84 24.96 5.57
CA GLU A 8 21.30 24.11 6.68
C GLU A 8 20.31 22.99 6.96
N LEU A 9 19.00 23.26 6.86
CA LEU A 9 17.95 22.26 7.00
C LEU A 9 18.00 21.22 5.86
N ALA A 10 18.20 21.65 4.61
CA ALA A 10 18.33 20.77 3.47
C ALA A 10 19.59 19.89 3.54
N LEU A 11 20.71 20.43 4.03
CA LEU A 11 21.95 19.67 4.27
C LEU A 11 21.82 18.66 5.42
N GLU A 12 21.13 19.01 6.49
CA GLU A 12 20.87 18.11 7.63
C GLU A 12 19.91 16.97 7.23
N ILE A 13 18.86 17.25 6.47
CA ILE A 13 17.93 16.24 5.93
C ILE A 13 18.66 15.35 4.93
N GLY A 14 19.41 15.92 3.99
CA GLY A 14 20.18 15.16 3.00
C GLY A 14 21.20 14.24 3.65
N GLY A 15 21.94 14.71 4.66
CA GLY A 15 22.91 13.91 5.39
C GLY A 15 22.28 12.78 6.22
N ARG A 16 21.09 12.98 6.78
CA ARG A 16 20.35 11.93 7.49
C ARG A 16 19.77 10.87 6.55
N ILE A 17 19.27 11.29 5.40
CA ILE A 17 18.77 10.36 4.35
C ILE A 17 19.95 9.52 3.83
N GLN A 18 21.10 10.13 3.55
CA GLN A 18 22.27 9.42 3.04
C GLN A 18 22.82 8.41 4.07
N SER A 19 22.91 8.76 5.35
CA SER A 19 23.36 7.85 6.40
C SER A 19 22.38 6.72 6.70
N SER A 20 21.08 6.98 6.57
CA SER A 20 20.03 5.96 6.69
C SER A 20 20.05 5.02 5.49
N LEU A 21 20.23 5.56 4.27
CA LEU A 21 20.37 4.80 3.05
C LEU A 21 21.61 3.90 3.09
N GLU A 22 22.77 4.42 3.53
CA GLU A 22 24.02 3.65 3.67
C GLU A 22 23.87 2.51 4.69
N LYS A 23 23.17 2.72 5.81
CA LYS A 23 22.88 1.66 6.80
C LYS A 23 21.92 0.61 6.23
N SER A 24 20.92 1.03 5.50
CA SER A 24 19.96 0.13 4.87
C SER A 24 20.60 -0.68 3.73
N VAL A 25 21.37 -0.03 2.87
CA VAL A 25 22.15 -0.66 1.80
C VAL A 25 23.24 -1.58 2.37
N GLY A 26 23.89 -1.19 3.46
CA GLY A 26 24.87 -2.03 4.16
C GLY A 26 24.23 -3.29 4.76
N GLY A 27 23.00 -3.20 5.28
CA GLY A 27 22.23 -4.33 5.77
C GLY A 27 21.75 -5.26 4.63
N VAL A 28 21.33 -4.68 3.52
CA VAL A 28 20.95 -5.41 2.30
C VAL A 28 22.17 -6.10 1.68
N ASN A 29 23.32 -5.42 1.60
CA ASN A 29 24.55 -6.02 1.06
C ASN A 29 25.03 -7.20 1.91
N LYS A 30 24.93 -7.14 3.25
CA LYS A 30 25.26 -8.30 4.11
C LYS A 30 24.28 -9.47 3.91
N LYS A 31 23.01 -9.21 3.69
CA LYS A 31 22.02 -10.24 3.36
C LYS A 31 22.21 -10.77 1.94
N LEU A 32 22.55 -9.90 0.97
CA LEU A 32 22.90 -10.30 -0.39
C LEU A 32 24.16 -11.13 -0.45
N ASP A 33 25.18 -10.85 0.36
CA ASP A 33 26.36 -11.67 0.49
C ASP A 33 26.09 -13.05 1.07
N SER A 34 25.16 -13.15 2.04
CA SER A 34 24.73 -14.45 2.57
C SER A 34 23.89 -15.24 1.56
N ILE A 35 23.02 -14.57 0.80
CA ILE A 35 22.27 -15.15 -0.32
C ILE A 35 23.22 -15.53 -1.45
N GLY A 36 24.20 -14.70 -1.77
CA GLY A 36 25.24 -14.99 -2.76
C GLY A 36 26.11 -16.20 -2.39
N LYS A 37 26.42 -16.39 -1.12
CA LYS A 37 27.13 -17.57 -0.61
C LYS A 37 26.25 -18.82 -0.69
N ALA A 38 24.98 -18.73 -0.30
CA ALA A 38 24.01 -19.81 -0.42
C ALA A 38 23.73 -20.16 -1.90
N ALA A 39 23.61 -19.15 -2.78
CA ALA A 39 23.45 -19.33 -4.21
C ALA A 39 24.69 -19.95 -4.87
N LYS A 40 25.91 -19.56 -4.46
CA LYS A 40 27.15 -20.21 -4.92
C LYS A 40 27.26 -21.67 -4.47
N THR A 41 26.70 -22.00 -3.31
CA THR A 41 26.65 -23.38 -2.84
C THR A 41 25.58 -24.18 -3.59
N ALA A 42 24.42 -23.61 -3.86
CA ALA A 42 23.37 -24.18 -4.68
C ALA A 42 23.77 -24.31 -6.17
N ALA A 43 24.50 -23.32 -6.71
CA ALA A 43 25.00 -23.35 -8.09
C ALA A 43 26.08 -24.41 -8.33
N LYS A 44 26.76 -24.87 -7.29
CA LYS A 44 27.64 -26.09 -7.39
C LYS A 44 26.85 -27.39 -7.55
N ILE A 45 25.54 -27.33 -7.23
CA ILE A 45 24.64 -28.49 -7.28
C ILE A 45 23.74 -28.47 -8.53
N ALA A 46 23.45 -27.26 -9.06
CA ALA A 46 22.55 -27.09 -10.21
C ALA A 46 23.33 -26.49 -11.41
N THR A 47 23.81 -27.39 -12.25
CA THR A 47 24.50 -27.08 -13.51
C THR A 47 23.67 -26.18 -14.42
N ALA A 48 24.30 -25.13 -14.96
CA ALA A 48 24.04 -24.42 -16.22
C ALA A 48 22.72 -23.63 -16.42
N ALA A 49 21.66 -23.83 -15.67
CA ALA A 49 20.40 -23.12 -15.88
C ALA A 49 20.31 -21.78 -15.08
N PHE A 50 21.09 -21.63 -14.01
CA PHE A 50 21.07 -20.43 -13.15
C PHE A 50 22.09 -19.34 -13.52
N ALA A 51 22.94 -19.57 -14.49
CA ALA A 51 23.96 -18.61 -14.91
C ALA A 51 23.42 -17.38 -15.69
N ALA A 52 22.10 -17.33 -15.96
CA ALA A 52 21.46 -16.25 -16.69
C ALA A 52 20.62 -15.27 -15.84
N VAL A 53 20.48 -15.50 -14.54
CA VAL A 53 19.84 -14.51 -13.67
C VAL A 53 20.86 -13.39 -13.42
N LYS A 54 20.73 -12.31 -14.15
CA LYS A 54 21.52 -11.10 -13.97
C LYS A 54 21.20 -10.50 -12.59
N VAL A 55 22.06 -10.80 -11.61
CA VAL A 55 21.96 -10.22 -10.25
C VAL A 55 21.83 -8.71 -10.30
N GLY A 56 22.41 -8.05 -11.32
CA GLY A 56 22.29 -6.62 -11.54
C GLY A 56 20.86 -6.17 -11.86
N ASP A 57 20.12 -6.94 -12.66
CA ASP A 57 18.74 -6.59 -13.00
C ASP A 57 17.83 -6.78 -11.76
N PHE A 58 18.01 -7.86 -11.01
CA PHE A 58 17.29 -8.09 -9.74
C PHE A 58 17.52 -6.98 -8.70
N VAL A 59 18.76 -6.53 -8.53
CA VAL A 59 19.07 -5.41 -7.61
C VAL A 59 18.45 -4.11 -8.09
N LYS A 60 18.47 -3.85 -9.40
CA LYS A 60 17.85 -2.66 -10.00
C LYS A 60 16.33 -2.68 -9.77
N ASP A 61 15.68 -3.80 -10.02
CA ASP A 61 14.23 -3.96 -9.84
C ASP A 61 13.84 -3.82 -8.35
N ALA A 62 14.62 -4.39 -7.43
CA ALA A 62 14.40 -4.24 -6.00
C ALA A 62 14.55 -2.78 -5.51
N VAL A 63 15.54 -2.06 -6.04
CA VAL A 63 15.74 -0.63 -5.72
C VAL A 63 14.62 0.22 -6.30
N SER A 64 14.17 -0.06 -7.54
CA SER A 64 13.04 0.63 -8.15
C SER A 64 11.76 0.41 -7.33
N THR A 65 11.42 -0.84 -7.03
CA THR A 65 10.24 -1.19 -6.23
C THR A 65 10.24 -0.49 -4.86
N TYR A 66 11.41 -0.44 -4.20
CA TYR A 66 11.54 0.28 -2.93
C TYR A 66 11.38 1.79 -3.08
N SER A 67 11.92 2.37 -4.15
CA SER A 67 11.76 3.79 -4.47
C SER A 67 10.30 4.14 -4.73
N ASP A 68 9.59 3.32 -5.50
CA ASP A 68 8.19 3.52 -5.83
C ASP A 68 7.30 3.42 -4.58
N PHE A 69 7.57 2.44 -3.70
CA PHE A 69 6.90 2.32 -2.42
C PHE A 69 7.13 3.54 -1.52
N ASN A 70 8.38 4.00 -1.39
CA ASN A 70 8.67 5.19 -0.58
C ASN A 70 8.00 6.44 -1.13
N GLN A 71 7.93 6.59 -2.45
CA GLN A 71 7.24 7.72 -3.08
C GLN A 71 5.73 7.66 -2.80
N ALA A 72 5.11 6.49 -2.94
CA ALA A 72 3.70 6.29 -2.64
C ALA A 72 3.41 6.58 -1.16
N MET A 73 4.24 6.09 -0.23
CA MET A 73 4.12 6.37 1.20
C MET A 73 4.29 7.84 1.55
N ALA A 74 5.25 8.53 0.91
CA ALA A 74 5.45 9.97 1.13
C ALA A 74 4.22 10.77 0.68
N ASN A 75 3.64 10.43 -0.48
CA ASN A 75 2.43 11.04 -0.98
C ASN A 75 1.24 10.79 -0.03
N THR A 76 1.03 9.53 0.37
CA THR A 76 -0.03 9.15 1.30
C THR A 76 0.09 9.86 2.64
N SER A 77 1.29 9.92 3.20
CA SER A 77 1.56 10.64 4.45
C SER A 77 1.30 12.13 4.35
N ALA A 78 1.65 12.75 3.22
CA ALA A 78 1.41 14.16 2.96
C ALA A 78 -0.10 14.47 2.84
N ILE A 79 -0.85 13.60 2.16
CA ILE A 79 -2.32 13.73 2.02
C ILE A 79 -3.01 13.55 3.38
N ALA A 80 -2.62 12.52 4.14
CA ALA A 80 -3.17 12.22 5.45
C ALA A 80 -2.78 13.25 6.53
N GLY A 81 -1.81 14.13 6.27
CA GLY A 81 -1.23 15.00 7.30
C GLY A 81 -0.62 14.21 8.45
N ALA A 82 -0.11 13.00 8.18
CA ALA A 82 0.33 12.05 9.18
C ALA A 82 1.64 12.51 9.86
N ASN A 83 1.69 12.39 11.17
CA ASN A 83 2.92 12.57 11.93
C ASN A 83 3.84 11.33 11.76
N GLU A 84 5.07 11.40 12.33
CA GLU A 84 6.07 10.33 12.17
C GLU A 84 5.60 8.96 12.69
N GLU A 85 4.84 8.93 13.78
CA GLU A 85 4.29 7.69 14.34
C GLU A 85 3.19 7.10 13.43
N GLN A 86 2.28 7.95 12.98
CA GLN A 86 1.21 7.59 12.06
C GLN A 86 1.77 7.12 10.71
N MET A 87 2.81 7.78 10.20
CA MET A 87 3.49 7.34 8.99
C MET A 87 4.05 5.93 9.12
N LYS A 88 4.67 5.60 10.26
CA LYS A 88 5.16 4.24 10.53
C LYS A 88 4.03 3.20 10.60
N LYS A 89 2.87 3.58 11.16
CA LYS A 89 1.69 2.70 11.18
C LYS A 89 1.19 2.42 9.76
N LEU A 90 1.06 3.45 8.92
CA LEU A 90 0.65 3.33 7.52
C LEU A 90 1.64 2.46 6.72
N GLU A 91 2.95 2.70 6.87
CA GLU A 91 4.00 1.92 6.22
C GLU A 91 3.93 0.44 6.60
N ASN A 92 3.80 0.14 7.89
CA ASN A 92 3.68 -1.24 8.37
C ASN A 92 2.42 -1.92 7.83
N ALA A 93 1.29 -1.22 7.82
CA ALA A 93 0.04 -1.74 7.27
C ALA A 93 0.17 -2.06 5.78
N ALA A 94 0.73 -1.16 4.98
CA ALA A 94 0.94 -1.38 3.55
C ALA A 94 1.89 -2.56 3.29
N LEU A 95 3.01 -2.67 4.03
CA LEU A 95 3.95 -3.79 3.93
C LEU A 95 3.33 -5.12 4.35
N GLU A 96 2.46 -5.12 5.35
CA GLU A 96 1.74 -6.31 5.80
C GLU A 96 0.73 -6.77 4.74
N MET A 97 0.01 -5.86 4.13
CA MET A 97 -0.93 -6.18 3.06
C MET A 97 -0.22 -6.71 1.81
N GLY A 98 0.93 -6.18 1.44
CA GLY A 98 1.76 -6.73 0.37
C GLY A 98 2.25 -8.16 0.61
N LYS A 99 2.19 -8.67 1.84
CA LYS A 99 2.49 -10.06 2.19
C LYS A 99 1.26 -10.96 2.26
N LYS A 100 0.09 -10.38 2.58
CA LYS A 100 -1.16 -11.11 2.86
C LYS A 100 -2.11 -11.17 1.66
N THR A 101 -1.93 -10.28 0.69
CA THR A 101 -2.80 -10.14 -0.48
C THR A 101 -2.00 -10.32 -1.76
N THR A 102 -2.66 -10.36 -2.91
CA THR A 102 -2.01 -10.36 -4.23
C THR A 102 -1.54 -8.96 -4.65
N LYS A 103 -1.93 -7.93 -3.90
CA LYS A 103 -1.53 -6.56 -4.13
C LYS A 103 -0.14 -6.28 -3.57
N THR A 104 0.59 -5.39 -4.23
CA THR A 104 1.91 -4.93 -3.77
C THR A 104 1.77 -3.97 -2.58
N ALA A 105 2.84 -3.78 -1.83
CA ALA A 105 2.88 -2.76 -0.77
C ALA A 105 2.67 -1.34 -1.33
N THR A 106 3.13 -1.08 -2.56
CA THR A 106 2.92 0.19 -3.26
C THR A 106 1.43 0.43 -3.53
N GLU A 107 0.73 -0.56 -4.12
CA GLU A 107 -0.72 -0.49 -4.33
C GLU A 107 -1.49 -0.32 -3.01
N ALA A 108 -1.08 -1.01 -1.95
CA ALA A 108 -1.69 -0.85 -0.62
C ALA A 108 -1.47 0.56 -0.06
N SER A 109 -0.29 1.16 -0.29
CA SER A 109 -0.02 2.55 0.06
C SER A 109 -0.89 3.54 -0.72
N GLU A 110 -1.09 3.30 -2.01
CA GLU A 110 -1.97 4.10 -2.86
C GLU A 110 -3.43 4.03 -2.38
N ALA A 111 -3.91 2.84 -2.01
CA ALA A 111 -5.25 2.68 -1.43
C ALA A 111 -5.42 3.49 -0.13
N LEU A 112 -4.43 3.50 0.75
CA LEU A 112 -4.42 4.37 1.93
C LEU A 112 -4.46 5.86 1.54
N GLY A 113 -3.79 6.24 0.46
CA GLY A 113 -3.84 7.60 -0.09
C GLY A 113 -5.24 8.00 -0.55
N TYR A 114 -5.98 7.12 -1.23
CA TYR A 114 -7.38 7.37 -1.60
C TYR A 114 -8.28 7.54 -0.39
N MET A 115 -8.12 6.70 0.64
CA MET A 115 -8.87 6.84 1.89
C MET A 115 -8.56 8.16 2.59
N ALA A 116 -7.31 8.60 2.60
CA ALA A 116 -6.90 9.88 3.15
C ALA A 116 -7.49 11.05 2.35
N LEU A 117 -7.57 10.97 1.02
CA LEU A 117 -8.26 11.96 0.17
C LEU A 117 -9.74 12.06 0.49
N ALA A 118 -10.39 10.94 0.84
CA ALA A 118 -11.77 10.91 1.30
C ALA A 118 -11.95 11.46 2.73
N GLY A 119 -10.87 11.88 3.38
CA GLY A 119 -10.89 12.48 4.71
C GLY A 119 -10.89 11.47 5.86
N TRP A 120 -10.58 10.21 5.61
CA TRP A 120 -10.48 9.22 6.67
C TRP A 120 -9.22 9.42 7.50
N ASP A 121 -9.34 9.23 8.81
CA ASP A 121 -8.20 9.22 9.70
C ASP A 121 -7.33 7.96 9.49
N VAL A 122 -6.11 7.98 10.04
CA VAL A 122 -5.12 6.93 9.87
C VAL A 122 -5.60 5.57 10.39
N ASP A 123 -6.25 5.54 11.55
CA ASP A 123 -6.66 4.29 12.18
C ASP A 123 -7.85 3.67 11.41
N THR A 124 -8.81 4.48 10.95
CA THR A 124 -9.91 4.06 10.07
C THR A 124 -9.39 3.53 8.74
N SER A 125 -8.43 4.23 8.12
CA SER A 125 -7.82 3.81 6.86
C SER A 125 -7.11 2.48 6.99
N ILE A 126 -6.34 2.27 8.06
CA ILE A 126 -5.64 1.00 8.32
C ILE A 126 -6.63 -0.14 8.57
N ALA A 127 -7.68 0.08 9.36
CA ALA A 127 -8.70 -0.93 9.63
C ALA A 127 -9.46 -1.35 8.37
N SER A 128 -9.66 -0.42 7.44
CA SER A 128 -10.40 -0.63 6.20
C SER A 128 -9.55 -1.18 5.04
N LEU A 129 -8.22 -1.13 5.15
CA LEU A 129 -7.31 -1.46 4.06
C LEU A 129 -7.48 -2.91 3.58
N GLU A 130 -7.43 -3.88 4.48
CA GLU A 130 -7.56 -5.29 4.09
C GLU A 130 -8.91 -5.60 3.43
N PRO A 131 -10.08 -5.21 3.97
CA PRO A 131 -11.37 -5.40 3.31
C PRO A 131 -11.43 -4.82 1.89
N VAL A 132 -10.88 -3.62 1.67
CA VAL A 132 -10.88 -2.96 0.35
C VAL A 132 -9.98 -3.71 -0.64
N LEU A 133 -8.78 -4.11 -0.24
CA LEU A 133 -7.90 -4.91 -1.08
C LEU A 133 -8.53 -6.24 -1.45
N ARG A 134 -9.17 -6.92 -0.49
CA ARG A 134 -9.89 -8.18 -0.73
C ARG A 134 -11.07 -8.03 -1.69
N LEU A 135 -11.81 -6.92 -1.61
CA LEU A 135 -12.89 -6.65 -2.57
C LEU A 135 -12.32 -6.46 -3.98
N SER A 136 -11.27 -5.66 -4.13
CA SER A 136 -10.59 -5.47 -5.42
C SER A 136 -10.10 -6.80 -6.01
N GLU A 137 -9.50 -7.68 -5.19
CA GLU A 137 -9.08 -9.03 -5.62
C GLU A 137 -10.26 -9.90 -6.06
N ALA A 138 -11.31 -9.96 -5.23
CA ALA A 138 -12.46 -10.86 -5.45
C ALA A 138 -13.31 -10.45 -6.65
N THR A 139 -13.41 -9.16 -6.94
CA THR A 139 -14.23 -8.61 -8.03
C THR A 139 -13.42 -8.25 -9.28
N GLN A 140 -12.09 -8.32 -9.20
CA GLN A 140 -11.15 -7.86 -10.23
C GLN A 140 -11.34 -6.37 -10.59
N MET A 141 -11.89 -5.59 -9.65
CA MET A 141 -12.06 -4.15 -9.80
C MET A 141 -10.71 -3.47 -9.63
N ASP A 142 -10.47 -2.43 -10.43
CA ASP A 142 -9.33 -1.54 -10.24
C ASP A 142 -9.30 -0.98 -8.82
N LEU A 143 -8.12 -0.92 -8.20
CA LEU A 143 -8.00 -0.59 -6.79
C LEU A 143 -8.39 0.87 -6.50
N ALA A 144 -8.06 1.81 -7.40
CA ALA A 144 -8.47 3.20 -7.26
C ALA A 144 -9.99 3.31 -7.25
N THR A 145 -10.64 2.73 -8.29
CA THR A 145 -12.10 2.66 -8.39
C THR A 145 -12.74 1.98 -7.19
N CYS A 146 -12.14 0.86 -6.72
CA CYS A 146 -12.62 0.15 -5.54
C CYS A 146 -12.56 1.01 -4.29
N SER A 147 -11.44 1.71 -4.08
CA SER A 147 -11.25 2.58 -2.92
C SER A 147 -12.23 3.76 -2.92
N ASP A 148 -12.42 4.41 -4.07
CA ASP A 148 -13.38 5.51 -4.23
C ASP A 148 -14.80 5.06 -3.92
N LEU A 149 -15.25 3.95 -4.55
CA LEU A 149 -16.60 3.43 -4.32
C LEU A 149 -16.85 3.00 -2.88
N VAL A 150 -15.83 2.47 -2.20
CA VAL A 150 -15.94 2.11 -0.78
C VAL A 150 -16.07 3.35 0.09
N THR A 151 -15.23 4.38 -0.12
CA THR A 151 -15.29 5.62 0.64
C THR A 151 -16.61 6.36 0.41
N ASP A 152 -17.07 6.40 -0.83
CA ASP A 152 -18.36 7.01 -1.20
C ASP A 152 -19.55 6.25 -0.60
N SER A 153 -19.50 4.91 -0.64
CA SER A 153 -20.55 4.08 -0.03
C SER A 153 -20.64 4.27 1.48
N MET A 154 -19.49 4.31 2.16
CA MET A 154 -19.46 4.57 3.62
C MET A 154 -20.07 5.93 3.93
N SER A 155 -19.70 6.95 3.16
CA SER A 155 -20.23 8.31 3.33
C SER A 155 -21.74 8.38 3.02
N ALA A 156 -22.18 7.82 1.89
CA ALA A 156 -23.58 7.88 1.44
C ALA A 156 -24.53 7.06 2.32
N LEU A 157 -24.07 5.94 2.86
CA LEU A 157 -24.89 5.02 3.67
C LEU A 157 -24.70 5.23 5.18
N GLY A 158 -23.82 6.16 5.60
CA GLY A 158 -23.50 6.39 7.00
C GLY A 158 -22.85 5.18 7.70
N LEU A 159 -22.09 4.36 6.96
CA LEU A 159 -21.44 3.18 7.49
C LEU A 159 -20.20 3.55 8.32
N THR A 160 -19.97 2.76 9.34
CA THR A 160 -18.77 2.83 10.19
C THR A 160 -17.75 1.76 9.78
N ALA A 161 -16.47 1.91 10.17
CA ALA A 161 -15.42 0.99 9.79
C ALA A 161 -15.66 -0.46 10.23
N ASP A 162 -16.32 -0.68 11.37
CA ASP A 162 -16.71 -2.00 11.87
C ASP A 162 -17.80 -2.68 11.03
N GLN A 163 -18.65 -1.91 10.35
CA GLN A 163 -19.69 -2.41 9.44
C GLN A 163 -19.16 -2.68 8.03
N LEU A 164 -18.00 -2.12 7.69
CA LEU A 164 -17.46 -2.17 6.34
C LEU A 164 -17.24 -3.59 5.84
N THR A 165 -16.64 -4.45 6.65
CA THR A 165 -16.35 -5.84 6.26
C THR A 165 -17.62 -6.60 5.87
N ASP A 166 -18.69 -6.46 6.64
CA ASP A 166 -19.98 -7.12 6.33
C ASP A 166 -20.61 -6.55 5.06
N TYR A 167 -20.60 -5.22 4.89
CA TYR A 167 -21.06 -4.56 3.68
C TYR A 167 -20.33 -5.05 2.42
N LEU A 168 -18.99 -5.11 2.46
CA LEU A 168 -18.18 -5.57 1.33
C LEU A 168 -18.36 -7.07 1.05
N ASN A 169 -18.55 -7.89 2.08
CA ASN A 169 -18.86 -9.31 1.92
C ASN A 169 -20.19 -9.52 1.22
N VAL A 170 -21.23 -8.76 1.59
CA VAL A 170 -22.54 -8.81 0.94
C VAL A 170 -22.43 -8.35 -0.51
N THR A 171 -21.72 -7.26 -0.77
CA THR A 171 -21.46 -6.74 -2.12
C THR A 171 -20.74 -7.75 -3.00
N CYS A 172 -19.69 -8.40 -2.47
CA CYS A 172 -18.96 -9.46 -3.17
C CYS A 172 -19.85 -10.67 -3.46
N GLN A 173 -20.70 -11.09 -2.51
CA GLN A 173 -21.64 -12.18 -2.73
C GLN A 173 -22.68 -11.83 -3.80
N ALA A 174 -23.19 -10.60 -3.81
CA ALA A 174 -24.11 -10.15 -4.83
C ALA A 174 -23.47 -10.16 -6.22
N ASN A 175 -22.21 -9.69 -6.34
CA ASN A 175 -21.44 -9.80 -7.57
C ASN A 175 -21.33 -11.24 -8.08
N ASN A 176 -21.08 -12.20 -7.19
CA ASN A 176 -20.83 -13.59 -7.56
C ASN A 176 -22.13 -14.40 -7.81
N LYS A 177 -23.26 -13.95 -7.29
CA LYS A 177 -24.53 -14.70 -7.33
C LYS A 177 -25.62 -14.07 -8.20
N SER A 178 -25.36 -12.91 -8.78
CA SER A 178 -26.32 -12.21 -9.64
C SER A 178 -25.68 -11.77 -10.95
N ASN A 179 -26.46 -11.21 -11.83
CA ASN A 179 -25.99 -10.65 -13.11
C ASN A 179 -25.62 -9.16 -12.99
N THR A 180 -25.24 -8.71 -11.79
CA THR A 180 -24.72 -7.36 -11.56
C THR A 180 -23.24 -7.41 -11.17
N THR A 181 -22.54 -6.30 -11.32
CA THR A 181 -21.17 -6.16 -10.82
C THR A 181 -21.18 -5.47 -9.45
N ALA A 182 -20.14 -5.71 -8.64
CA ALA A 182 -19.96 -5.00 -7.39
C ALA A 182 -19.95 -3.48 -7.60
N GLN A 183 -19.29 -3.01 -8.65
CA GLN A 183 -19.27 -1.61 -9.05
C GLN A 183 -20.67 -1.05 -9.29
N ALA A 184 -21.45 -1.66 -10.19
CA ALA A 184 -22.78 -1.18 -10.51
C ALA A 184 -23.73 -1.20 -9.29
N LEU A 185 -23.57 -2.21 -8.41
CA LEU A 185 -24.32 -2.27 -7.17
C LEU A 185 -23.97 -1.13 -6.22
N MET A 186 -22.67 -0.87 -6.01
CA MET A 186 -22.20 0.19 -5.13
C MET A 186 -22.59 1.58 -5.66
N GLU A 187 -22.45 1.83 -6.96
CA GLU A 187 -22.90 3.07 -7.61
C GLU A 187 -24.41 3.30 -7.41
N ALA A 188 -25.23 2.25 -7.56
CA ALA A 188 -26.68 2.33 -7.33
C ALA A 188 -26.99 2.63 -5.85
N MET A 189 -26.29 2.00 -4.92
CA MET A 189 -26.47 2.22 -3.47
C MET A 189 -26.03 3.63 -3.06
N ILE A 190 -24.93 4.14 -3.60
CA ILE A 190 -24.48 5.53 -3.40
C ILE A 190 -25.58 6.49 -3.89
N GLY A 191 -26.13 6.27 -5.10
CA GLY A 191 -27.19 7.10 -5.65
C GLY A 191 -28.49 7.09 -4.83
N CYS A 192 -28.75 6.00 -4.10
CA CYS A 192 -29.93 5.87 -3.22
C CYS A 192 -29.63 6.24 -1.77
N GLY A 193 -28.37 6.38 -1.37
CA GLY A 193 -27.94 6.52 0.02
C GLY A 193 -28.57 7.71 0.73
N GLY A 194 -28.64 8.85 0.08
CA GLY A 194 -29.30 10.04 0.63
C GLY A 194 -30.80 9.90 0.89
N ALA A 195 -31.47 8.94 0.23
CA ALA A 195 -32.88 8.63 0.45
C ALA A 195 -33.10 7.52 1.50
N ALA A 196 -32.07 6.72 1.79
CA ALA A 196 -32.14 5.61 2.72
C ALA A 196 -31.80 6.00 4.17
N THR A 197 -31.23 7.18 4.37
CA THR A 197 -30.81 7.71 5.70
C THR A 197 -31.79 8.72 6.30
N VAL A 198 -33.00 8.86 5.74
CA VAL A 198 -34.07 9.75 6.24
C VAL A 198 -35.04 8.99 7.14
#